data_214c5613c2ae935d3a340cfcf80a0b5e
#
_entry.id   214c5613c2ae935d3a340cfcf80a0b5e
#
_cell.length_a   1.000
_cell.length_b   1.000
_cell.length_c   1.000
_cell.angle_alpha   90.00
_cell.angle_beta   90.00
_cell.angle_gamma   90.00
#
_symmetry.space_group_name_H-M   'P 1'
#
loop_
_entity.id
_entity.type
_entity.pdbx_description
1 polymer ?
#
loop_
_entity_poly.entity_id
_entity_poly.type
_entity_poly.pdbx_seq_one_letter_code
_entity_poly.pdbx_strand_id
1 'polypeptide(L)'
;MENCLHIVFIINGHNGAGKDEFVIQFKKAVEETGNHYDISNISTIDLIKQMITRPYLWDGKTKDDKSRQLMHDIKEAVDKYNNFSVISTLHRIEAFRLQHAFVRTVTFVHCREPEKIGSLVREIEGKYSDKYMVGTILVRRNSDSIASNDADQNVENHKYDIYIDNNGTLDDLYEKAKGIVGLCDQLTKMNEE
;
A
#
# COMPACT_ATOMS: atom_id res chain seq x y z
N MET A 1 -14.26 18.58 17.80
CA MET A 1 -14.19 18.07 16.42
C MET A 1 -13.73 16.63 16.54
N GLU A 2 -14.59 15.68 16.22
CA GLU A 2 -14.26 14.26 16.27
C GLU A 2 -13.09 14.00 15.33
N ASN A 3 -12.03 13.43 15.86
CA ASN A 3 -10.89 12.97 15.06
C ASN A 3 -11.35 11.74 14.27
N CYS A 4 -11.62 11.90 12.98
CA CYS A 4 -11.89 10.75 12.14
C CYS A 4 -10.67 9.83 12.08
N LEU A 5 -10.89 8.53 12.22
CA LEU A 5 -9.84 7.52 12.13
C LEU A 5 -9.32 7.43 10.69
N HIS A 6 -8.01 7.41 10.53
CA HIS A 6 -7.31 7.21 9.27
C HIS A 6 -6.52 5.91 9.34
N ILE A 7 -6.84 4.96 8.48
CA ILE A 7 -6.20 3.64 8.45
C ILE A 7 -5.21 3.58 7.29
N VAL A 8 -4.01 3.09 7.55
CA VAL A 8 -2.98 2.86 6.53
C VAL A 8 -2.64 1.38 6.48
N PHE A 9 -2.86 0.74 5.33
CA PHE A 9 -2.40 -0.61 5.07
C PHE A 9 -1.19 -0.60 4.13
N ILE A 10 -0.05 -1.08 4.61
CA ILE A 10 1.13 -1.30 3.77
C ILE A 10 1.00 -2.69 3.18
N ILE A 11 0.76 -2.74 1.86
CA ILE A 11 0.46 -3.97 1.14
C ILE A 11 1.66 -4.46 0.32
N ASN A 12 2.01 -5.72 0.49
CA ASN A 12 3.05 -6.41 -0.25
C ASN A 12 2.55 -7.73 -0.85
N GLY A 13 3.38 -8.37 -1.65
CA GLY A 13 3.14 -9.64 -2.33
C GLY A 13 3.92 -9.71 -3.65
N HIS A 14 4.16 -10.92 -4.11
CA HIS A 14 4.86 -11.16 -5.37
C HIS A 14 4.19 -10.47 -6.56
N ASN A 15 4.93 -10.36 -7.66
CA ASN A 15 4.35 -9.86 -8.91
C ASN A 15 3.21 -10.80 -9.35
N GLY A 16 2.06 -10.23 -9.71
CA GLY A 16 0.89 -11.02 -10.10
C GLY A 16 0.10 -11.66 -8.93
N ALA A 17 0.48 -11.45 -7.66
CA ALA A 17 -0.25 -11.98 -6.52
C ALA A 17 -1.68 -11.45 -6.36
N GLY A 18 -2.04 -10.34 -7.05
CA GLY A 18 -3.38 -9.77 -7.04
C GLY A 18 -3.59 -8.63 -6.03
N LYS A 19 -2.50 -7.94 -5.64
CA LYS A 19 -2.58 -6.77 -4.73
C LYS A 19 -3.53 -5.68 -5.23
N ASP A 20 -3.40 -5.30 -6.50
CA ASP A 20 -4.24 -4.25 -7.10
C ASP A 20 -5.70 -4.71 -7.15
N GLU A 21 -5.93 -5.98 -7.49
CA GLU A 21 -7.26 -6.58 -7.51
C GLU A 21 -7.89 -6.62 -6.10
N PHE A 22 -7.10 -6.95 -5.08
CA PHE A 22 -7.57 -6.91 -3.69
C PHE A 22 -8.07 -5.51 -3.31
N VAL A 23 -7.34 -4.44 -3.69
CA VAL A 23 -7.79 -3.06 -3.42
C VAL A 23 -9.06 -2.71 -4.20
N ILE A 24 -9.22 -3.22 -5.43
CA ILE A 24 -10.47 -3.05 -6.21
C ILE A 24 -11.64 -3.74 -5.48
N GLN A 25 -11.45 -4.98 -5.03
CA GLN A 25 -12.49 -5.70 -4.29
C GLN A 25 -12.80 -5.06 -2.94
N PHE A 26 -11.80 -4.47 -2.27
CA PHE A 26 -12.03 -3.70 -1.04
C PHE A 26 -12.92 -2.47 -1.30
N LYS A 27 -12.65 -1.70 -2.36
CA LYS A 27 -13.49 -0.55 -2.74
C LYS A 27 -14.92 -0.98 -3.01
N LYS A 28 -15.11 -2.06 -3.77
CA LYS A 28 -16.42 -2.64 -4.05
C LYS A 28 -17.15 -3.04 -2.76
N ALA A 29 -16.45 -3.68 -1.82
CA ALA A 29 -17.03 -4.08 -0.54
C ALA A 29 -17.44 -2.87 0.32
N VAL A 30 -16.66 -1.78 0.31
CA VAL A 30 -17.03 -0.53 0.99
C VAL A 30 -18.31 0.06 0.40
N GLU A 31 -18.43 0.13 -0.93
CA GLU A 31 -19.62 0.63 -1.61
C GLU A 31 -20.87 -0.21 -1.29
N GLU A 32 -20.75 -1.54 -1.31
CA GLU A 32 -21.87 -2.46 -1.06
C GLU A 32 -22.29 -2.51 0.42
N THR A 33 -21.38 -2.31 1.36
CA THR A 33 -21.71 -2.29 2.80
C THR A 33 -22.31 -0.94 3.25
N GLY A 34 -22.30 0.07 2.38
CA GLY A 34 -22.78 1.41 2.72
C GLY A 34 -21.85 2.17 3.67
N ASN A 35 -20.65 1.67 3.89
CA ASN A 35 -19.65 2.34 4.71
C ASN A 35 -19.05 3.52 3.95
N HIS A 36 -18.76 4.59 4.68
CA HIS A 36 -18.21 5.80 4.09
C HIS A 36 -16.72 5.92 4.42
N TYR A 37 -15.87 5.38 3.54
CA TYR A 37 -14.43 5.56 3.56
C TYR A 37 -13.96 6.20 2.26
N ASP A 38 -13.15 7.25 2.35
CA ASP A 38 -12.37 7.70 1.22
C ASP A 38 -11.10 6.85 1.10
N ILE A 39 -10.85 6.30 -0.09
CA ILE A 39 -9.81 5.28 -0.29
C ILE A 39 -8.74 5.82 -1.23
N SER A 40 -7.51 5.87 -0.71
CA SER A 40 -6.30 6.12 -1.50
C SER A 40 -5.55 4.83 -1.80
N ASN A 41 -4.99 4.74 -3.01
CA ASN A 41 -4.12 3.63 -3.41
C ASN A 41 -2.85 4.20 -4.03
N ILE A 42 -1.73 4.06 -3.33
CA ILE A 42 -0.45 4.67 -3.69
C ILE A 42 0.68 3.65 -3.65
N SER A 43 1.80 3.96 -4.31
CA SER A 43 3.01 3.15 -4.25
C SER A 43 4.21 4.01 -3.85
N THR A 44 5.17 3.41 -3.14
CA THR A 44 6.43 4.05 -2.76
C THR A 44 7.25 4.52 -3.96
N ILE A 45 6.99 4.00 -5.16
CA ILE A 45 7.70 4.36 -6.39
C ILE A 45 6.95 5.38 -7.28
N ASP A 46 5.75 5.82 -6.91
CA ASP A 46 4.93 6.65 -7.80
C ASP A 46 5.58 8.00 -8.13
N LEU A 47 6.17 8.68 -7.15
CA LEU A 47 6.87 9.93 -7.41
C LEU A 47 8.16 9.71 -8.21
N ILE A 48 8.86 8.61 -8.00
CA ILE A 48 10.02 8.24 -8.80
C ILE A 48 9.61 8.03 -10.26
N LYS A 49 8.52 7.31 -10.52
CA LYS A 49 7.95 7.18 -11.87
C LYS A 49 7.65 8.54 -12.49
N GLN A 50 7.05 9.46 -11.73
CA GLN A 50 6.76 10.81 -12.21
C GLN A 50 8.04 11.59 -12.54
N MET A 51 9.10 11.45 -11.74
CA MET A 51 10.39 12.10 -11.98
C MET A 51 11.04 11.68 -13.31
N ILE A 52 10.88 10.43 -13.74
CA ILE A 52 11.45 9.93 -14.99
C ILE A 52 10.50 10.10 -16.18
N THR A 53 9.19 10.14 -15.95
CA THR A 53 8.20 10.31 -17.01
C THR A 53 8.11 11.77 -17.48
N ARG A 54 8.12 12.72 -16.55
CA ARG A 54 8.02 14.17 -16.87
C ARG A 54 9.13 14.68 -17.80
N PRO A 55 10.43 14.35 -17.58
CA PRO A 55 11.49 14.74 -18.52
C PRO A 55 11.59 13.82 -19.74
N TYR A 56 10.58 13.00 -20.03
CA TYR A 56 10.56 12.06 -21.15
C TYR A 56 11.69 11.01 -21.17
N LEU A 57 12.26 10.69 -20.02
CA LEU A 57 13.26 9.63 -19.87
C LEU A 57 12.62 8.23 -20.01
N TRP A 58 11.32 8.14 -19.78
CA TRP A 58 10.52 6.94 -19.88
C TRP A 58 9.08 7.29 -20.28
N ASP A 59 8.43 6.44 -21.05
CA ASP A 59 7.06 6.62 -21.56
C ASP A 59 5.94 6.36 -20.53
N GLY A 60 6.32 5.89 -19.34
CA GLY A 60 5.37 5.53 -18.28
C GLY A 60 4.70 4.17 -18.46
N LYS A 61 4.93 3.44 -19.55
CA LYS A 61 4.22 2.22 -19.93
C LYS A 61 5.13 1.02 -20.18
N THR A 62 6.24 1.22 -20.88
CA THR A 62 7.18 0.15 -21.25
C THR A 62 7.75 -0.51 -20.00
N LYS A 63 7.66 -1.84 -19.93
CA LYS A 63 8.11 -2.66 -18.79
C LYS A 63 9.26 -3.61 -19.17
N ASP A 64 10.16 -3.13 -20.03
CA ASP A 64 11.38 -3.86 -20.39
C ASP A 64 12.46 -3.77 -19.29
N ASP A 65 13.53 -4.51 -19.44
CA ASP A 65 14.59 -4.57 -18.44
C ASP A 65 15.33 -3.23 -18.31
N LYS A 66 15.46 -2.46 -19.40
CA LYS A 66 16.07 -1.12 -19.36
C LYS A 66 15.26 -0.15 -18.52
N SER A 67 13.94 -0.15 -18.70
CA SER A 67 13.01 0.70 -17.93
C SER A 67 12.99 0.30 -16.46
N ARG A 68 13.05 -1.00 -16.17
CA ARG A 68 13.13 -1.50 -14.79
C ARG A 68 14.44 -1.11 -14.13
N GLN A 69 15.57 -1.24 -14.84
CA GLN A 69 16.88 -0.84 -14.35
C GLN A 69 16.95 0.65 -14.08
N LEU A 70 16.47 1.49 -15.01
CA LEU A 70 16.40 2.94 -14.83
C LEU A 70 15.63 3.31 -13.56
N MET A 71 14.45 2.72 -13.35
CA MET A 71 13.65 2.97 -12.15
C MET A 71 14.38 2.52 -10.88
N HIS A 72 15.06 1.38 -10.92
CA HIS A 72 15.84 0.86 -9.81
C HIS A 72 16.98 1.82 -9.45
N ASP A 73 17.80 2.23 -10.41
CA ASP A 73 18.98 3.07 -10.20
C ASP A 73 18.60 4.45 -9.63
N ILE A 74 17.55 5.07 -10.19
CA ILE A 74 17.06 6.36 -9.70
C ILE A 74 16.50 6.21 -8.29
N LYS A 75 15.69 5.17 -8.04
CA LYS A 75 15.15 4.90 -6.71
C LYS A 75 16.27 4.72 -5.69
N GLU A 76 17.26 3.89 -6.00
CA GLU A 76 18.41 3.66 -5.12
C GLU A 76 19.18 4.95 -4.82
N ALA A 77 19.44 5.76 -5.84
CA ALA A 77 20.15 7.02 -5.69
C ALA A 77 19.42 8.01 -4.77
N VAL A 78 18.12 8.21 -4.98
CA VAL A 78 17.34 9.16 -4.17
C VAL A 78 17.06 8.61 -2.76
N ASP A 79 16.90 7.31 -2.60
CA ASP A 79 16.72 6.68 -1.29
C ASP A 79 18.01 6.71 -0.46
N LYS A 80 19.16 6.52 -1.10
CA LYS A 80 20.47 6.65 -0.45
C LYS A 80 20.73 8.08 0.01
N TYR A 81 20.25 9.08 -0.72
CA TYR A 81 20.40 10.48 -0.35
C TYR A 81 19.57 10.84 0.89
N ASN A 82 18.29 10.51 0.94
CA ASN A 82 17.41 10.94 2.02
C ASN A 82 16.23 10.02 2.31
N ASN A 83 16.28 8.74 1.92
CA ASN A 83 15.15 7.81 2.07
C ASN A 83 13.85 8.31 1.39
N PHE A 84 14.00 8.89 0.19
CA PHE A 84 12.98 9.61 -0.54
C PHE A 84 11.66 8.84 -0.70
N SER A 85 11.72 7.54 -1.00
CA SER A 85 10.53 6.72 -1.18
C SER A 85 9.65 6.66 0.08
N VAL A 86 10.24 6.61 1.27
CA VAL A 86 9.52 6.65 2.55
C VAL A 86 8.98 8.07 2.81
N ILE A 87 9.85 9.09 2.75
CA ILE A 87 9.46 10.47 3.04
C ILE A 87 8.33 10.94 2.11
N SER A 88 8.46 10.68 0.81
CA SER A 88 7.45 11.08 -0.18
C SER A 88 6.12 10.34 0.01
N THR A 89 6.17 9.09 0.44
CA THR A 89 4.96 8.31 0.76
C THR A 89 4.25 8.87 2.00
N LEU A 90 4.99 9.18 3.07
CA LEU A 90 4.42 9.80 4.28
C LEU A 90 3.76 11.15 3.97
N HIS A 91 4.40 11.99 3.16
CA HIS A 91 3.80 13.25 2.73
C HIS A 91 2.49 13.05 1.96
N ARG A 92 2.40 12.02 1.10
CA ARG A 92 1.17 11.73 0.36
C ARG A 92 0.06 11.19 1.26
N ILE A 93 0.38 10.35 2.23
CA ILE A 93 -0.57 9.88 3.25
C ILE A 93 -1.13 11.09 4.01
N GLU A 94 -0.26 11.97 4.50
CA GLU A 94 -0.67 13.16 5.26
C GLU A 94 -1.47 14.15 4.40
N ALA A 95 -1.07 14.38 3.14
CA ALA A 95 -1.82 15.23 2.23
C ALA A 95 -3.23 14.68 1.97
N PHE A 96 -3.38 13.36 1.79
CA PHE A 96 -4.68 12.73 1.62
C PHE A 96 -5.56 12.89 2.87
N ARG A 97 -5.02 12.64 4.06
CA ARG A 97 -5.72 12.87 5.33
C ARG A 97 -6.21 14.31 5.48
N LEU A 98 -5.35 15.29 5.18
CA LEU A 98 -5.71 16.70 5.30
C LEU A 98 -6.82 17.12 4.32
N GLN A 99 -6.82 16.55 3.12
CA GLN A 99 -7.88 16.77 2.12
C GLN A 99 -9.22 16.14 2.55
N HIS A 100 -9.18 15.09 3.38
CA HIS A 100 -10.32 14.29 3.82
C HIS A 100 -10.48 14.33 5.36
N ALA A 101 -10.18 15.48 5.99
CA ALA A 101 -10.04 15.60 7.44
C ALA A 101 -11.31 15.27 8.24
N PHE A 102 -12.48 15.32 7.62
CA PHE A 102 -13.78 15.06 8.24
C PHE A 102 -14.41 13.74 7.78
N VAL A 103 -13.64 12.90 7.09
CA VAL A 103 -14.10 11.61 6.55
C VAL A 103 -13.11 10.53 6.99
N ARG A 104 -13.61 9.35 7.31
CA ARG A 104 -12.79 8.17 7.55
C ARG A 104 -12.04 7.81 6.29
N THR A 105 -10.75 7.54 6.38
CA THR A 105 -9.94 7.19 5.22
C THR A 105 -9.25 5.85 5.38
N VAL A 106 -9.07 5.16 4.25
CA VAL A 106 -8.20 3.99 4.15
C VAL A 106 -7.17 4.25 3.04
N THR A 107 -5.89 4.19 3.38
CA THR A 107 -4.79 4.33 2.40
C THR A 107 -4.07 3.00 2.24
N PHE A 108 -4.08 2.44 1.04
CA PHE A 108 -3.21 1.33 0.67
C PHE A 108 -1.90 1.86 0.11
N VAL A 109 -0.78 1.39 0.67
CA VAL A 109 0.58 1.75 0.26
C VAL A 109 1.28 0.51 -0.28
N HIS A 110 1.45 0.41 -1.59
CA HIS A 110 2.23 -0.67 -2.19
C HIS A 110 3.72 -0.47 -1.90
N CYS A 111 4.30 -1.37 -1.12
CA CYS A 111 5.72 -1.39 -0.78
C CYS A 111 6.25 -2.83 -0.86
N ARG A 112 7.36 -3.05 -1.58
CA ARG A 112 7.94 -4.38 -1.78
C ARG A 112 9.10 -4.69 -0.85
N GLU A 113 9.81 -3.68 -0.42
CA GLU A 113 11.04 -3.84 0.37
C GLU A 113 10.71 -3.93 1.88
N PRO A 114 11.03 -5.06 2.55
CA PRO A 114 10.75 -5.26 3.98
C PRO A 114 11.30 -4.14 4.89
N GLU A 115 12.49 -3.64 4.59
CA GLU A 115 13.11 -2.54 5.35
C GLU A 115 12.30 -1.23 5.26
N LYS A 116 11.74 -0.94 4.07
CA LYS A 116 10.90 0.24 3.84
C LYS A 116 9.54 0.09 4.51
N ILE A 117 8.97 -1.12 4.50
CA ILE A 117 7.75 -1.43 5.26
C ILE A 117 7.97 -1.11 6.74
N GLY A 118 9.03 -1.67 7.35
CA GLY A 118 9.37 -1.38 8.74
C GLY A 118 9.65 0.10 9.02
N SER A 119 10.23 0.83 8.07
CA SER A 119 10.46 2.26 8.21
C SER A 119 9.16 3.05 8.16
N LEU A 120 8.24 2.74 7.24
CA LEU A 120 6.93 3.37 7.14
C LEU A 120 6.10 3.14 8.42
N VAL A 121 6.05 1.90 8.91
CA VAL A 121 5.33 1.57 10.17
C VAL A 121 5.86 2.42 11.31
N ARG A 122 7.18 2.40 11.56
CA ARG A 122 7.80 3.17 12.64
C ARG A 122 7.54 4.68 12.55
N GLU A 123 7.61 5.26 11.35
CA GLU A 123 7.38 6.70 11.15
C GLU A 123 5.91 7.07 11.39
N ILE A 124 4.97 6.24 10.94
CA ILE A 124 3.54 6.47 11.15
C ILE A 124 3.20 6.34 12.64
N GLU A 125 3.63 5.27 13.30
CA GLU A 125 3.41 5.06 14.74
C GLU A 125 4.11 6.10 15.61
N GLY A 126 5.32 6.52 15.24
CA GLY A 126 6.10 7.48 16.02
C GLY A 126 5.60 8.92 15.94
N LYS A 127 5.20 9.37 14.75
CA LYS A 127 4.81 10.78 14.53
C LYS A 127 3.31 11.04 14.59
N TYR A 128 2.50 10.01 14.35
CA TYR A 128 1.08 10.18 14.05
C TYR A 128 0.20 9.14 14.73
N SER A 129 0.66 8.54 15.84
CA SER A 129 -0.04 7.48 16.56
C SER A 129 -1.46 7.87 17.04
N ASP A 130 -1.70 9.17 17.22
CA ASP A 130 -2.99 9.75 17.58
C ASP A 130 -3.94 9.98 16.38
N LYS A 131 -3.45 9.79 15.15
CA LYS A 131 -4.18 10.11 13.91
C LYS A 131 -4.37 8.92 12.99
N TYR A 132 -3.48 7.94 13.08
CA TYR A 132 -3.45 6.81 12.18
C TYR A 132 -3.42 5.48 12.91
N MET A 133 -4.11 4.50 12.35
CA MET A 133 -3.81 3.09 12.57
C MET A 133 -3.06 2.55 11.37
N VAL A 134 -1.97 1.84 11.60
CA VAL A 134 -1.18 1.22 10.54
C VAL A 134 -1.20 -0.30 10.69
N GLY A 135 -1.34 -0.98 9.57
CA GLY A 135 -1.24 -2.44 9.49
C GLY A 135 -0.54 -2.88 8.21
N THR A 136 -0.02 -4.08 8.20
CA THR A 136 0.70 -4.66 7.08
C THR A 136 -0.04 -5.85 6.51
N ILE A 137 -0.16 -5.92 5.18
CA ILE A 137 -0.89 -6.98 4.46
C ILE A 137 0.05 -7.66 3.48
N LEU A 138 0.11 -8.98 3.52
CA LEU A 138 0.73 -9.80 2.47
C LEU A 138 -0.34 -10.52 1.65
N VAL A 139 -0.38 -10.21 0.35
CA VAL A 139 -1.20 -10.96 -0.62
C VAL A 139 -0.35 -12.04 -1.25
N ARG A 140 -0.77 -13.31 -1.07
CA ARG A 140 -0.10 -14.51 -1.59
C ARG A 140 -0.91 -15.14 -2.70
N ARG A 141 -0.22 -15.68 -3.69
CA ARG A 141 -0.82 -16.53 -4.71
C ARG A 141 0.15 -17.66 -5.03
N ASN A 142 -0.33 -18.90 -4.97
CA ASN A 142 0.44 -20.05 -5.43
C ASN A 142 0.57 -19.91 -6.95
N SER A 143 1.66 -19.35 -7.43
CA SER A 143 2.02 -19.36 -8.84
C SER A 143 3.34 -20.10 -8.95
N ASP A 144 3.44 -21.00 -9.93
CA ASP A 144 4.69 -21.65 -10.29
C ASP A 144 5.72 -20.67 -10.90
N SER A 145 5.43 -19.36 -10.87
CA SER A 145 6.32 -18.34 -11.36
C SER A 145 7.45 -18.11 -10.37
N ILE A 146 8.63 -18.53 -10.74
CA ILE A 146 9.90 -18.23 -10.09
C ILE A 146 9.99 -16.71 -9.88
N ALA A 147 10.35 -16.31 -8.68
CA ALA A 147 10.62 -14.91 -8.33
C ALA A 147 11.55 -14.29 -9.38
N SER A 148 11.05 -13.28 -10.10
CA SER A 148 11.73 -12.76 -11.29
C SER A 148 12.76 -11.66 -10.97
N ASN A 149 12.87 -11.25 -9.69
CA ASN A 149 13.86 -10.26 -9.25
C ASN A 149 14.09 -10.32 -7.72
N ASP A 150 15.17 -9.71 -7.24
CA ASP A 150 15.58 -9.72 -5.84
C ASP A 150 14.51 -9.13 -4.89
N ALA A 151 13.71 -8.17 -5.35
CA ALA A 151 12.62 -7.58 -4.57
C ALA A 151 11.50 -8.59 -4.29
N ASP A 152 11.26 -9.54 -5.19
CA ASP A 152 10.28 -10.60 -5.00
C ASP A 152 10.81 -11.73 -4.08
N GLN A 153 12.13 -11.95 -4.02
CA GLN A 153 12.73 -12.98 -3.15
C GLN A 153 12.58 -12.65 -1.66
N ASN A 154 12.52 -11.37 -1.30
CA ASN A 154 12.50 -10.90 0.07
C ASN A 154 11.09 -10.61 0.63
N VAL A 155 10.03 -10.84 -0.17
CA VAL A 155 8.65 -10.54 0.23
C VAL A 155 8.25 -11.22 1.54
N GLU A 156 8.67 -12.46 1.75
CA GLU A 156 8.37 -13.27 2.95
C GLU A 156 9.26 -12.93 4.17
N ASN A 157 10.28 -12.07 4.01
CA ASN A 157 11.22 -11.74 5.09
C ASN A 157 10.66 -10.71 6.11
N HIS A 158 9.42 -10.26 5.91
CA HIS A 158 8.70 -9.40 6.87
C HIS A 158 7.55 -10.19 7.51
N LYS A 159 7.35 -9.99 8.82
CA LYS A 159 6.18 -10.53 9.52
C LYS A 159 5.02 -9.55 9.33
N TYR A 160 4.00 -9.98 8.60
CA TYR A 160 2.81 -9.18 8.33
C TYR A 160 1.72 -9.41 9.37
N ASP A 161 0.89 -8.42 9.60
CA ASP A 161 -0.27 -8.52 10.50
C ASP A 161 -1.40 -9.34 9.87
N ILE A 162 -1.56 -9.22 8.54
CA ILE A 162 -2.64 -9.86 7.78
C ILE A 162 -2.05 -10.60 6.58
N TYR A 163 -2.54 -11.82 6.36
CA TYR A 163 -2.19 -12.65 5.20
C TYR A 163 -3.44 -12.93 4.38
N ILE A 164 -3.40 -12.59 3.09
CA ILE A 164 -4.48 -12.80 2.11
C ILE A 164 -4.03 -13.83 1.08
N ASP A 165 -4.52 -15.06 1.20
CA ASP A 165 -4.27 -16.11 0.21
C ASP A 165 -5.22 -15.95 -0.97
N ASN A 166 -4.71 -15.53 -2.12
CA ASN A 166 -5.46 -15.28 -3.35
C ASN A 166 -5.32 -16.46 -4.33
N ASN A 167 -5.70 -17.65 -3.88
CA ASN A 167 -5.63 -18.90 -4.66
C ASN A 167 -7.00 -19.34 -5.21
N GLY A 168 -8.05 -18.65 -4.83
CA GLY A 168 -9.43 -18.95 -5.21
C GLY A 168 -9.93 -18.09 -6.37
N THR A 169 -11.24 -17.94 -6.39
CA THR A 169 -11.96 -17.11 -7.35
C THR A 169 -11.90 -15.61 -6.99
N LEU A 170 -12.44 -14.78 -7.87
CA LEU A 170 -12.59 -13.35 -7.58
C LEU A 170 -13.57 -13.10 -6.43
N ASP A 171 -14.62 -13.93 -6.33
CA ASP A 171 -15.59 -13.86 -5.23
C ASP A 171 -14.95 -14.22 -3.89
N ASP A 172 -14.03 -15.21 -3.86
CA ASP A 172 -13.25 -15.52 -2.65
C ASP A 172 -12.37 -14.34 -2.22
N LEU A 173 -11.77 -13.64 -3.18
CA LEU A 173 -10.96 -12.44 -2.90
C LEU A 173 -11.84 -11.29 -2.40
N TYR A 174 -13.04 -11.14 -2.97
CA TYR A 174 -14.03 -10.17 -2.51
C TYR A 174 -14.45 -10.42 -1.05
N GLU A 175 -14.78 -11.66 -0.67
CA GLU A 175 -15.16 -11.99 0.72
C GLU A 175 -14.01 -11.69 1.71
N LYS A 176 -12.75 -11.93 1.31
CA LYS A 176 -11.59 -11.53 2.12
C LYS A 176 -11.47 -10.01 2.26
N ALA A 177 -11.66 -9.29 1.17
CA ALA A 177 -11.66 -7.83 1.18
C ALA A 177 -12.78 -7.26 2.07
N LYS A 178 -13.98 -7.84 2.01
CA LYS A 178 -15.13 -7.52 2.87
C LYS A 178 -14.82 -7.78 4.36
N GLY A 179 -14.08 -8.84 4.66
CA GLY A 179 -13.59 -9.10 6.02
C GLY A 179 -12.69 -7.98 6.54
N ILE A 180 -11.82 -7.40 5.67
CA ILE A 180 -10.99 -6.25 6.04
C ILE A 180 -11.81 -4.97 6.21
N VAL A 181 -12.88 -4.76 5.43
CA VAL A 181 -13.82 -3.66 5.67
C VAL A 181 -14.45 -3.78 7.05
N GLY A 182 -14.90 -4.98 7.43
CA GLY A 182 -15.43 -5.25 8.76
C GLY A 182 -14.42 -4.97 9.89
N LEU A 183 -13.14 -5.30 9.67
CA LEU A 183 -12.05 -4.93 10.60
C LEU A 183 -11.91 -3.41 10.73
N CYS A 184 -11.93 -2.67 9.63
CA CYS A 184 -11.88 -1.21 9.65
C CYS A 184 -13.03 -0.61 10.47
N ASP A 185 -14.24 -1.15 10.34
CA ASP A 185 -15.41 -0.70 11.10
C ASP A 185 -15.28 -0.97 12.61
N GLN A 186 -14.74 -2.12 12.98
CA GLN A 186 -14.46 -2.44 14.38
C GLN A 186 -13.43 -1.47 14.99
N LEU A 187 -12.32 -1.24 14.29
CA LEU A 187 -11.28 -0.31 14.72
C LEU A 187 -11.81 1.11 14.88
N THR A 188 -12.70 1.53 13.98
CA THR A 188 -13.32 2.85 14.05
C THR A 188 -14.20 2.99 15.29
N LYS A 189 -15.03 1.99 15.59
CA LYS A 189 -15.89 1.99 16.78
C LYS A 189 -15.09 2.04 18.08
N MET A 190 -13.99 1.28 18.15
CA MET A 190 -13.09 1.29 19.32
C MET A 190 -12.40 2.64 19.55
N ASN A 191 -12.20 3.43 18.48
CA ASN A 191 -11.57 4.75 18.58
C ASN A 191 -12.59 5.86 18.95
N GLU A 192 -13.89 5.59 18.84
CA GLU A 192 -14.97 6.52 19.17
C GLU A 192 -15.45 6.37 20.64
N GLU A 193 -15.04 5.29 21.34
CA GLU A 193 -15.29 5.03 22.77
C GLU A 193 -14.19 5.62 23.66
#